data_71d1fc823606754cab059659035d27bb
#
_entry.id   71d1fc823606754cab059659035d27bb
#
_cell.length_a   1.000
_cell.length_b   1.000
_cell.length_c   1.000
_cell.angle_alpha   90.00
_cell.angle_beta   90.00
_cell.angle_gamma   90.00
#
_symmetry.space_group_name_H-M   'P 1'
#
loop_
_entity.id
_entity.type
_entity.pdbx_description
1 polymer ?
#
loop_
_entity_poly.entity_id
_entity_poly.type
_entity_poly.pdbx_seq_one_letter_code
_entity_poly.pdbx_strand_id
1 'polypeptide(L)'
;KGNVKKISDIKAKTIVSAAGCWTKELLDDIPVVPQKHTVFRIKCPKHYPDMPLTGDLPSGVYWRPEGNEYLAGSPNSKFDSPDLEPEWNDFEELVWPALANRIPEFEKLKLTGGWAGYYDCNTLDNNAIVGKHPKYENVFMATGFTGRGLMQAPGIGRALTELITTGKYQTID
;
A
#
# COMPACT_ATOMS: atom_id res chain seq x y z
N LYS A 1 8.98 -19.27 1.21
CA LYS A 1 8.70 -18.62 -0.10
C LYS A 1 8.08 -19.68 -0.99
N GLY A 2 6.74 -19.76 -1.01
CA GLY A 2 6.01 -20.68 -1.88
C GLY A 2 5.80 -20.02 -3.24
N ASN A 3 6.38 -20.55 -4.30
CA ASN A 3 5.94 -20.24 -5.64
C ASN A 3 4.47 -20.66 -5.77
N VAL A 4 3.59 -19.71 -6.09
CA VAL A 4 2.23 -20.03 -6.49
C VAL A 4 2.33 -20.79 -7.81
N LYS A 5 2.33 -22.13 -7.71
CA LYS A 5 2.20 -22.99 -8.88
C LYS A 5 0.75 -22.88 -9.33
N LYS A 6 0.57 -22.58 -10.62
CA LYS A 6 -0.66 -22.54 -11.41
C LYS A 6 -1.93 -22.98 -10.63
N ILE A 7 -2.90 -22.07 -10.57
CA ILE A 7 -4.29 -22.34 -10.14
C ILE A 7 -5.03 -23.32 -11.09
N SER A 8 -4.31 -23.91 -12.06
CA SER A 8 -4.86 -24.75 -13.12
C SER A 8 -5.60 -26.02 -12.66
N ASP A 9 -5.44 -26.40 -11.38
CA ASP A 9 -6.01 -27.62 -10.85
C ASP A 9 -7.22 -27.41 -9.94
N ILE A 10 -7.59 -26.14 -9.66
CA ILE A 10 -8.76 -25.79 -8.84
C ILE A 10 -9.89 -25.33 -9.76
N LYS A 11 -10.98 -26.12 -9.80
CA LYS A 11 -12.23 -25.70 -10.46
C LYS A 11 -13.07 -24.90 -9.49
N ALA A 12 -13.35 -23.64 -9.81
CA ALA A 12 -14.20 -22.77 -9.02
C ALA A 12 -15.33 -22.18 -9.87
N LYS A 13 -16.50 -22.00 -9.27
CA LYS A 13 -17.64 -21.32 -9.92
C LYS A 13 -17.37 -19.79 -9.98
N THR A 14 -16.72 -19.26 -8.97
CA THR A 14 -16.38 -17.84 -8.84
C THR A 14 -14.94 -17.72 -8.36
N ILE A 15 -14.21 -16.78 -8.94
CA ILE A 15 -12.83 -16.46 -8.59
C ILE A 15 -12.81 -15.00 -8.16
N VAL A 16 -12.19 -14.69 -7.04
CA VAL A 16 -11.93 -13.33 -6.58
C VAL A 16 -10.42 -13.10 -6.58
N SER A 17 -9.96 -12.20 -7.43
CA SER A 17 -8.56 -11.78 -7.45
C SER A 17 -8.36 -10.60 -6.50
N ALA A 18 -7.64 -10.81 -5.42
CA ALA A 18 -7.15 -9.81 -4.50
C ALA A 18 -5.62 -9.92 -4.40
N ALA A 19 -4.97 -10.05 -5.58
CA ALA A 19 -3.55 -10.39 -5.69
C ALA A 19 -2.62 -9.17 -5.54
N GLY A 20 -3.18 -7.96 -5.25
CA GLY A 20 -2.40 -6.74 -5.06
C GLY A 20 -1.51 -6.45 -6.29
N CYS A 21 -0.26 -6.13 -6.06
CA CYS A 21 0.68 -5.79 -7.14
C CYS A 21 0.99 -6.95 -8.10
N TRP A 22 0.65 -8.19 -7.76
CA TRP A 22 0.78 -9.37 -8.63
C TRP A 22 -0.47 -9.65 -9.47
N THR A 23 -1.47 -8.78 -9.45
CA THR A 23 -2.68 -8.95 -10.28
C THR A 23 -2.35 -9.13 -11.74
N LYS A 24 -1.36 -8.41 -12.27
CA LYS A 24 -0.94 -8.49 -13.67
C LYS A 24 -0.39 -9.88 -14.08
N GLU A 25 0.12 -10.67 -13.14
CA GLU A 25 0.55 -12.05 -13.41
C GLU A 25 -0.62 -13.00 -13.65
N LEU A 26 -1.81 -12.65 -13.14
CA LEU A 26 -3.04 -13.42 -13.29
C LEU A 26 -3.95 -12.86 -14.37
N LEU A 27 -4.00 -11.53 -14.49
CA LEU A 27 -4.89 -10.74 -15.35
C LEU A 27 -4.04 -9.66 -16.03
N ASP A 28 -3.50 -9.98 -17.19
CA ASP A 28 -2.48 -9.18 -17.90
C ASP A 28 -3.01 -7.85 -18.45
N ASP A 29 -4.34 -7.72 -18.58
CA ASP A 29 -5.02 -6.53 -19.07
C ASP A 29 -5.39 -5.51 -17.96
N ILE A 30 -5.07 -5.80 -16.71
CA ILE A 30 -5.34 -4.90 -15.60
C ILE A 30 -4.14 -3.95 -15.37
N PRO A 31 -4.37 -2.61 -15.36
CA PRO A 31 -3.30 -1.61 -15.31
C PRO A 31 -2.74 -1.42 -13.89
N VAL A 32 -2.34 -2.50 -13.25
CA VAL A 32 -1.78 -2.50 -11.90
C VAL A 32 -0.32 -2.93 -11.94
N VAL A 33 0.54 -2.13 -11.34
CA VAL A 33 1.98 -2.39 -11.26
C VAL A 33 2.50 -2.26 -9.83
N PRO A 34 3.57 -2.97 -9.47
CA PRO A 34 4.22 -2.79 -8.19
C PRO A 34 4.91 -1.43 -8.12
N GLN A 35 4.66 -0.72 -7.02
CA GLN A 35 5.31 0.54 -6.70
C GLN A 35 5.96 0.43 -5.32
N LYS A 36 7.30 0.38 -5.27
CA LYS A 36 8.05 0.24 -4.02
C LYS A 36 8.00 1.53 -3.21
N HIS A 37 7.69 1.39 -1.92
CA HIS A 37 7.74 2.45 -0.92
C HIS A 37 8.59 2.01 0.27
N THR A 38 9.33 2.96 0.85
CA THR A 38 10.14 2.73 2.04
C THR A 38 9.48 3.34 3.27
N VAL A 39 9.51 2.58 4.37
CA VAL A 39 9.12 3.04 5.70
C VAL A 39 10.31 2.90 6.63
N PHE A 40 10.64 3.98 7.34
CA PHE A 40 11.72 4.05 8.31
C PHE A 40 11.21 3.90 9.73
N ARG A 41 11.94 3.20 10.57
CA ARG A 41 11.81 3.20 12.01
C ARG A 41 12.82 4.17 12.59
N ILE A 42 12.35 5.07 13.43
CA ILE A 42 13.15 6.15 13.97
C ILE A 42 12.86 6.35 15.45
N LYS A 43 13.85 6.78 16.21
CA LYS A 43 13.76 7.03 17.63
C LYS A 43 14.22 8.44 17.95
N CYS A 44 13.47 9.15 18.81
CA CYS A 44 13.82 10.45 19.34
C CYS A 44 13.99 10.36 20.87
N PRO A 45 14.95 11.08 21.48
CA PRO A 45 15.05 11.18 22.93
C PRO A 45 13.77 11.70 23.59
N LYS A 46 13.11 12.66 22.94
CA LYS A 46 11.77 13.13 23.37
C LYS A 46 10.70 12.36 22.58
N HIS A 47 9.81 11.72 23.29
CA HIS A 47 8.74 10.93 22.72
C HIS A 47 7.37 11.63 22.89
N TYR A 48 6.55 11.54 21.85
CA TYR A 48 5.20 12.12 21.78
C TYR A 48 4.20 10.99 21.45
N PRO A 49 3.79 10.19 22.44
CA PRO A 49 2.98 8.98 22.20
C PRO A 49 1.59 9.27 21.62
N ASP A 50 1.03 10.42 21.94
CA ASP A 50 -0.33 10.82 21.54
C ASP A 50 -0.35 11.63 20.24
N MET A 51 0.80 11.75 19.56
CA MET A 51 0.87 12.44 18.27
C MET A 51 0.05 11.66 17.22
N PRO A 52 -0.84 12.31 16.49
CA PRO A 52 -1.56 11.65 15.41
C PRO A 52 -0.64 11.30 14.23
N LEU A 53 -1.13 10.46 13.33
CA LEU A 53 -0.53 10.35 11.99
C LEU A 53 -0.47 11.75 11.36
N THR A 54 0.72 12.21 11.07
CA THR A 54 0.98 13.56 10.58
C THR A 54 1.66 13.49 9.22
N GLY A 55 1.25 14.34 8.29
CA GLY A 55 1.86 14.50 6.97
C GLY A 55 2.35 15.93 6.76
N ASP A 56 3.56 16.05 6.27
CA ASP A 56 4.10 17.32 5.78
C ASP A 56 3.76 17.46 4.29
N LEU A 57 2.73 18.21 3.97
CA LEU A 57 2.24 18.35 2.60
C LEU A 57 3.31 18.84 1.60
N PRO A 58 4.17 19.83 1.93
CA PRO A 58 5.21 20.27 1.02
C PRO A 58 6.23 19.21 0.65
N SER A 59 6.66 18.38 1.60
CA SER A 59 7.65 17.30 1.35
C SER A 59 7.02 15.97 0.99
N GLY A 60 5.74 15.74 1.34
CA GLY A 60 5.08 14.45 1.21
C GLY A 60 5.50 13.41 2.27
N VAL A 61 6.39 13.78 3.19
CA VAL A 61 6.82 12.91 4.31
C VAL A 61 5.69 12.79 5.32
N TYR A 62 5.44 11.58 5.79
CA TYR A 62 4.49 11.33 6.87
C TYR A 62 5.14 10.56 8.01
N TRP A 63 4.60 10.72 9.22
CA TRP A 63 5.07 9.97 10.39
C TRP A 63 3.96 9.76 11.41
N ARG A 64 4.16 8.77 12.27
CA ARG A 64 3.31 8.50 13.42
C ARG A 64 4.10 7.80 14.53
N PRO A 65 3.66 7.90 15.80
CA PRO A 65 4.20 7.07 16.86
C PRO A 65 3.91 5.58 16.61
N GLU A 66 4.86 4.74 17.03
CA GLU A 66 4.72 3.28 17.06
C GLU A 66 5.44 2.73 18.29
N GLY A 67 4.70 2.43 19.36
CA GLY A 67 5.29 2.06 20.66
C GLY A 67 6.17 3.19 21.20
N ASN A 68 7.47 2.94 21.36
CA ASN A 68 8.46 3.93 21.83
C ASN A 68 9.32 4.51 20.70
N GLU A 69 8.94 4.27 19.45
CA GLU A 69 9.57 4.76 18.23
C GLU A 69 8.56 5.53 17.38
N TYR A 70 8.97 5.93 16.19
CA TYR A 70 8.10 6.45 15.14
C TYR A 70 8.31 5.66 13.87
N LEU A 71 7.25 5.58 13.07
CA LEU A 71 7.34 5.20 11.67
C LEU A 71 7.25 6.46 10.82
N ALA A 72 8.14 6.57 9.83
CA ALA A 72 8.11 7.64 8.85
C ALA A 72 8.21 7.07 7.44
N GLY A 73 7.42 7.60 6.51
CA GLY A 73 7.45 7.18 5.12
C GLY A 73 8.07 8.23 4.22
N SER A 74 8.86 7.76 3.24
CA SER A 74 9.37 8.58 2.16
C SER A 74 8.27 8.86 1.11
N PRO A 75 8.20 10.06 0.55
CA PRO A 75 7.36 10.35 -0.61
C PRO A 75 7.88 9.67 -1.89
N ASN A 76 9.17 9.31 -1.92
CA ASN A 76 9.77 8.65 -3.06
C ASN A 76 9.23 7.24 -3.23
N SER A 77 9.03 6.87 -4.47
CA SER A 77 8.58 5.54 -4.85
C SER A 77 9.26 5.11 -6.14
N LYS A 78 9.45 3.80 -6.30
CA LYS A 78 10.04 3.23 -7.51
C LYS A 78 9.09 2.22 -8.12
N PHE A 79 8.81 2.39 -9.40
CA PHE A 79 8.10 1.38 -10.19
C PHE A 79 9.05 0.27 -10.62
N ASP A 80 8.51 -0.93 -10.77
CA ASP A 80 9.22 -2.11 -11.29
C ASP A 80 10.55 -2.41 -10.58
N SER A 81 10.68 -2.03 -9.31
CA SER A 81 11.87 -2.39 -8.53
C SER A 81 11.90 -3.90 -8.29
N PRO A 82 13.02 -4.58 -8.58
CA PRO A 82 13.10 -6.03 -8.48
C PRO A 82 13.24 -6.54 -7.05
N ASP A 83 13.50 -5.65 -6.09
CA ASP A 83 13.78 -5.98 -4.70
C ASP A 83 12.98 -5.12 -3.71
N LEU A 84 12.99 -5.54 -2.47
CA LEU A 84 12.41 -4.84 -1.33
C LEU A 84 13.49 -4.25 -0.40
N GLU A 85 14.65 -3.93 -0.95
CA GLU A 85 15.67 -3.18 -0.18
C GLU A 85 15.18 -1.74 0.02
N PRO A 86 15.18 -1.22 1.24
CA PRO A 86 14.82 0.16 1.52
C PRO A 86 15.74 1.17 0.82
N GLU A 87 15.18 2.31 0.45
CA GLU A 87 15.95 3.43 -0.08
C GLU A 87 16.56 4.23 1.08
N TRP A 88 17.65 3.73 1.65
CA TRP A 88 18.24 4.28 2.88
C TRP A 88 18.64 5.75 2.77
N ASN A 89 19.09 6.20 1.61
CA ASN A 89 19.47 7.59 1.37
C ASN A 89 18.30 8.56 1.52
N ASP A 90 17.07 8.12 1.25
CA ASP A 90 15.87 8.94 1.40
C ASP A 90 15.68 9.41 2.85
N PHE A 91 16.21 8.67 3.82
CA PHE A 91 16.11 9.09 5.21
C PHE A 91 16.89 10.40 5.45
N GLU A 92 18.14 10.44 5.03
CA GLU A 92 19.00 11.61 5.26
C GLU A 92 18.69 12.78 4.32
N GLU A 93 18.31 12.47 3.08
CA GLU A 93 18.11 13.49 2.06
C GLU A 93 16.70 14.13 2.12
N LEU A 94 15.69 13.40 2.57
CA LEU A 94 14.30 13.85 2.52
C LEU A 94 13.59 13.75 3.88
N VAL A 95 13.60 12.58 4.52
CA VAL A 95 12.73 12.31 5.66
C VAL A 95 13.20 13.07 6.89
N TRP A 96 14.45 12.92 7.27
CA TRP A 96 15.00 13.60 8.44
C TRP A 96 14.94 15.14 8.34
N PRO A 97 15.34 15.79 7.24
CA PRO A 97 15.20 17.25 7.11
C PRO A 97 13.76 17.73 7.24
N ALA A 98 12.79 17.04 6.62
CA ALA A 98 11.38 17.39 6.71
C ALA A 98 10.87 17.30 8.16
N LEU A 99 11.22 16.23 8.87
CA LEU A 99 10.83 16.02 10.27
C LEU A 99 11.45 17.05 11.20
N ALA A 100 12.76 17.34 11.08
CA ALA A 100 13.49 18.31 11.90
C ALA A 100 12.97 19.74 11.69
N ASN A 101 12.58 20.07 10.44
CA ASN A 101 11.98 21.38 10.14
C ASN A 101 10.62 21.58 10.82
N ARG A 102 9.85 20.51 11.05
CA ARG A 102 8.53 20.58 11.70
C ARG A 102 8.61 20.51 13.21
N ILE A 103 9.50 19.70 13.72
CA ILE A 103 9.65 19.46 15.16
C ILE A 103 11.15 19.55 15.47
N PRO A 104 11.62 20.66 16.11
CA PRO A 104 13.05 20.88 16.35
C PRO A 104 13.75 19.74 17.10
N GLU A 105 13.04 19.06 18.02
CA GLU A 105 13.59 17.93 18.75
C GLU A 105 13.91 16.73 17.86
N PHE A 106 13.27 16.64 16.68
CA PHE A 106 13.50 15.59 15.70
C PHE A 106 14.85 15.74 14.95
N GLU A 107 15.55 16.85 15.15
CA GLU A 107 16.95 16.96 14.73
C GLU A 107 17.84 15.88 15.39
N LYS A 108 17.42 15.35 16.56
CA LYS A 108 18.13 14.31 17.30
C LYS A 108 17.64 12.88 17.00
N LEU A 109 16.88 12.71 15.93
CA LEU A 109 16.39 11.39 15.52
C LEU A 109 17.55 10.44 15.20
N LYS A 110 17.32 9.17 15.52
CA LYS A 110 18.18 8.07 15.13
C LYS A 110 17.39 7.08 14.29
N LEU A 111 17.93 6.74 13.13
CA LEU A 111 17.43 5.65 12.33
C LEU A 111 17.69 4.33 13.06
N THR A 112 16.64 3.55 13.32
CA THR A 112 16.73 2.26 14.01
C THR A 112 16.46 1.08 13.09
N GLY A 113 15.98 1.35 11.88
CA GLY A 113 15.71 0.34 10.86
C GLY A 113 14.68 0.83 9.84
N GLY A 114 14.22 -0.09 9.03
CA GLY A 114 13.21 0.20 8.01
C GLY A 114 12.88 -1.03 7.19
N TRP A 115 11.91 -0.89 6.33
CA TRP A 115 11.55 -1.92 5.34
C TRP A 115 10.95 -1.26 4.11
N ALA A 116 10.91 -1.99 3.02
CA ALA A 116 10.15 -1.60 1.84
C ALA A 116 9.00 -2.56 1.60
N GLY A 117 7.99 -2.07 0.89
CA GLY A 117 6.82 -2.85 0.46
C GLY A 117 6.31 -2.36 -0.89
N TYR A 118 5.54 -3.19 -1.58
CA TYR A 118 4.89 -2.78 -2.80
C TYR A 118 3.46 -2.30 -2.55
N TYR A 119 3.13 -1.13 -3.08
CA TYR A 119 1.76 -0.78 -3.39
C TYR A 119 1.34 -1.41 -4.72
N ASP A 120 0.08 -1.75 -4.83
CA ASP A 120 -0.58 -2.14 -6.06
C ASP A 120 -1.07 -0.88 -6.79
N CYS A 121 -0.16 -0.22 -7.50
CA CYS A 121 -0.46 1.06 -8.12
C CYS A 121 -1.33 0.87 -9.38
N ASN A 122 -2.54 1.45 -9.37
CA ASN A 122 -3.32 1.60 -10.58
C ASN A 122 -2.78 2.80 -11.39
N THR A 123 -2.23 2.51 -12.55
CA THR A 123 -1.55 3.51 -13.39
C THR A 123 -2.48 4.44 -14.17
N LEU A 124 -3.80 4.20 -14.16
CA LEU A 124 -4.76 5.06 -14.85
C LEU A 124 -5.14 6.29 -14.01
N ASP A 125 -5.54 6.07 -12.76
CA ASP A 125 -6.12 7.12 -11.93
C ASP A 125 -5.77 7.01 -10.45
N ASN A 126 -4.90 6.06 -10.07
CA ASN A 126 -4.53 5.76 -8.70
C ASN A 126 -5.72 5.32 -7.79
N ASN A 127 -6.85 4.91 -8.36
CA ASN A 127 -8.01 4.43 -7.61
C ASN A 127 -8.18 2.92 -7.72
N ALA A 128 -8.86 2.34 -6.72
CA ALA A 128 -9.10 0.91 -6.67
C ALA A 128 -9.96 0.43 -7.85
N ILE A 129 -9.61 -0.73 -8.38
CA ILE A 129 -10.40 -1.46 -9.36
C ILE A 129 -11.17 -2.54 -8.61
N VAL A 130 -12.49 -2.36 -8.50
CA VAL A 130 -13.37 -3.26 -7.76
C VAL A 130 -14.55 -3.68 -8.62
N GLY A 131 -14.78 -4.97 -8.76
CA GLY A 131 -15.94 -5.46 -9.51
C GLY A 131 -15.66 -6.68 -10.35
N LYS A 132 -16.58 -6.96 -11.28
CA LYS A 132 -16.49 -8.06 -12.23
C LYS A 132 -15.47 -7.73 -13.32
N HIS A 133 -14.65 -8.71 -13.68
CA HIS A 133 -13.70 -8.58 -14.79
C HIS A 133 -14.47 -8.42 -16.13
N PRO A 134 -14.07 -7.49 -17.03
CA PRO A 134 -14.82 -7.23 -18.26
C PRO A 134 -14.84 -8.41 -19.24
N LYS A 135 -13.81 -9.26 -19.25
CA LYS A 135 -13.70 -10.39 -20.19
C LYS A 135 -14.11 -11.73 -19.60
N TYR A 136 -14.03 -11.92 -18.27
CA TYR A 136 -14.27 -13.19 -17.60
C TYR A 136 -15.50 -13.12 -16.70
N GLU A 137 -16.53 -13.89 -17.03
CA GLU A 137 -17.83 -13.80 -16.35
C GLU A 137 -17.81 -14.22 -14.89
N ASN A 138 -16.90 -15.10 -14.51
CA ASN A 138 -16.80 -15.64 -13.15
C ASN A 138 -15.61 -15.06 -12.36
N VAL A 139 -14.94 -14.03 -12.86
CA VAL A 139 -13.80 -13.38 -12.20
C VAL A 139 -14.22 -12.02 -11.66
N PHE A 140 -13.95 -11.81 -10.38
CA PHE A 140 -14.12 -10.54 -9.68
C PHE A 140 -12.77 -10.05 -9.18
N MET A 141 -12.61 -8.74 -9.01
CA MET A 141 -11.35 -8.11 -8.66
C MET A 141 -11.51 -7.13 -7.51
N ALA A 142 -10.49 -7.07 -6.67
CA ALA A 142 -10.22 -6.00 -5.71
C ALA A 142 -8.72 -5.74 -5.72
N THR A 143 -8.28 -4.74 -6.46
CA THR A 143 -6.87 -4.46 -6.72
C THR A 143 -6.65 -2.99 -7.06
N GLY A 144 -5.39 -2.56 -7.16
CA GLY A 144 -5.06 -1.20 -7.59
C GLY A 144 -5.35 -0.13 -6.53
N PHE A 145 -5.29 -0.48 -5.25
CA PHE A 145 -5.63 0.43 -4.15
C PHE A 145 -4.64 1.57 -3.93
N THR A 146 -3.45 1.47 -4.50
CA THR A 146 -2.43 2.51 -4.46
C THR A 146 -2.15 2.98 -3.02
N GLY A 147 -1.89 2.02 -2.12
CA GLY A 147 -1.57 2.25 -0.70
C GLY A 147 -2.76 2.45 0.24
N ARG A 148 -4.00 2.47 -0.26
CA ARG A 148 -5.21 2.72 0.56
C ARG A 148 -6.03 1.47 0.87
N GLY A 149 -5.53 0.29 0.51
CA GLY A 149 -6.29 -0.95 0.59
C GLY A 149 -6.67 -1.37 2.00
N LEU A 150 -5.79 -1.19 2.98
CA LEU A 150 -6.04 -1.65 4.35
C LEU A 150 -7.29 -1.02 4.96
N MET A 151 -7.43 0.31 4.88
CA MET A 151 -8.58 1.02 5.43
C MET A 151 -9.87 0.79 4.64
N GLN A 152 -9.77 0.43 3.38
CA GLN A 152 -10.94 0.19 2.51
C GLN A 152 -11.41 -1.27 2.52
N ALA A 153 -10.55 -2.21 2.94
CA ALA A 153 -10.79 -3.66 2.83
C ALA A 153 -12.14 -4.15 3.39
N PRO A 154 -12.63 -3.70 4.56
CA PRO A 154 -13.92 -4.16 5.08
C PRO A 154 -15.09 -3.76 4.18
N GLY A 155 -15.11 -2.51 3.72
CA GLY A 155 -16.17 -1.99 2.83
C GLY A 155 -16.15 -2.67 1.46
N ILE A 156 -14.97 -2.83 0.89
CA ILE A 156 -14.77 -3.49 -0.41
C ILE A 156 -15.14 -4.98 -0.35
N GLY A 157 -14.74 -5.67 0.72
CA GLY A 157 -15.11 -7.08 0.91
C GLY A 157 -16.62 -7.28 0.98
N ARG A 158 -17.33 -6.38 1.66
CA ARG A 158 -18.80 -6.35 1.69
C ARG A 158 -19.39 -6.08 0.30
N ALA A 159 -18.92 -5.04 -0.37
CA ALA A 159 -19.41 -4.66 -1.70
C ALA A 159 -19.24 -5.79 -2.72
N LEU A 160 -18.08 -6.45 -2.75
CA LEU A 160 -17.87 -7.62 -3.62
C LEU A 160 -18.78 -8.79 -3.25
N THR A 161 -19.02 -9.05 -1.97
CA THR A 161 -19.96 -10.08 -1.53
C THR A 161 -21.38 -9.78 -2.05
N GLU A 162 -21.83 -8.54 -1.92
CA GLU A 162 -23.13 -8.10 -2.45
C GLU A 162 -23.22 -8.31 -3.97
N LEU A 163 -22.20 -7.86 -4.70
CA LEU A 163 -22.13 -8.03 -6.15
C LEU A 163 -22.18 -9.50 -6.58
N ILE A 164 -21.41 -10.38 -5.92
CA ILE A 164 -21.36 -11.80 -6.25
C ILE A 164 -22.66 -12.51 -5.94
N THR A 165 -23.31 -12.17 -4.81
CA THR A 165 -24.51 -12.88 -4.35
C THR A 165 -25.81 -12.34 -4.90
N THR A 166 -25.90 -11.03 -5.18
CA THR A 166 -27.13 -10.35 -5.61
C THR A 166 -27.04 -9.72 -7.00
N GLY A 167 -25.85 -9.72 -7.60
CA GLY A 167 -25.60 -9.12 -8.92
C GLY A 167 -25.48 -7.59 -8.92
N LYS A 168 -25.52 -6.92 -7.76
CA LYS A 168 -25.39 -5.47 -7.64
C LYS A 168 -24.79 -5.04 -6.31
N TYR A 169 -24.18 -3.87 -6.30
CA TYR A 169 -23.79 -3.19 -5.07
C TYR A 169 -25.01 -2.69 -4.30
N GLN A 170 -24.93 -2.65 -2.98
CA GLN A 170 -25.96 -2.13 -2.09
C GLN A 170 -25.37 -1.12 -1.09
N THR A 171 -24.11 -1.27 -0.75
CA THR A 171 -23.40 -0.43 0.24
C THR A 171 -22.64 0.71 -0.41
N ILE A 172 -22.22 0.54 -1.66
CA ILE A 172 -21.51 1.55 -2.46
C ILE A 172 -22.25 1.76 -3.79
N ASP A 173 -22.09 2.97 -4.36
CA ASP A 173 -22.66 3.35 -5.67
C ASP A 173 -21.82 2.79 -6.84
#